data_b17a6274139f7403c7afd10abdefd247
#
_entry.id   b17a6274139f7403c7afd10abdefd247
#
_cell.length_a   1.000
_cell.length_b   1.000
_cell.length_c   1.000
_cell.angle_alpha   90.00
_cell.angle_beta   90.00
_cell.angle_gamma   90.00
#
_symmetry.space_group_name_H-M   'P 1'
#
loop_
_entity.id
_entity.type
_entity.pdbx_description
1 polymer ?
#
loop_
_entity_poly.entity_id
_entity_poly.type
_entity_poly.pdbx_seq_one_letter_code
_entity_poly.pdbx_strand_id
1 'polypeptide(L)' 'MYKNFDEMPVMLSVNQAAELLGISNVSLYKLIEKDKSFPVVQLGRRKSIPKEQLKEWIDENSKR' A
#
# COMPACT_ATOMS: atom_id res chain seq x y z
N MET A 1 -12.76 -9.55 -0.54
CA MET A 1 -12.53 -8.10 -0.55
C MET A 1 -13.04 -7.46 0.75
N TYR A 2 -12.33 -6.47 1.25
CA TYR A 2 -12.71 -5.80 2.49
C TYR A 2 -13.79 -4.77 2.25
N LYS A 3 -14.74 -4.67 3.16
CA LYS A 3 -15.85 -3.73 3.03
C LYS A 3 -15.42 -2.30 3.38
N ASN A 4 -14.52 -2.17 4.32
CA ASN A 4 -14.01 -0.86 4.71
C ASN A 4 -12.59 -1.00 5.22
N PHE A 5 -11.96 0.14 5.43
CA PHE A 5 -10.55 0.20 5.83
C PHE A 5 -10.28 -0.47 7.18
N ASP A 6 -11.22 -0.32 8.11
CA ASP A 6 -11.03 -0.83 9.47
C ASP A 6 -11.03 -2.36 9.53
N GLU A 7 -11.63 -3.02 8.54
CA GLU A 7 -11.66 -4.47 8.49
C GLU A 7 -10.37 -5.06 7.96
N MET A 8 -9.48 -4.24 7.42
CA MET A 8 -8.22 -4.69 6.86
C MET A 8 -7.20 -5.01 7.95
N PRO A 9 -6.31 -5.97 7.72
CA PRO A 9 -5.23 -6.22 8.66
C PRO A 9 -4.29 -5.01 8.76
N VAL A 10 -3.54 -4.94 9.86
CA VAL A 10 -2.61 -3.83 10.09
C VAL A 10 -1.55 -3.77 8.98
N MET A 11 -1.08 -4.92 8.54
CA MET A 11 -0.10 -5.00 7.44
C MET A 11 -0.77 -5.65 6.24
N LEU A 12 -0.66 -4.98 5.10
CA LEU A 12 -1.24 -5.45 3.86
C LEU A 12 -0.17 -6.12 3.00
N SER A 13 -0.55 -7.16 2.28
CA SER A 13 0.33 -7.70 1.25
C SER A 13 0.33 -6.74 0.05
N VAL A 14 1.30 -6.92 -0.84
CA VAL A 14 1.34 -6.12 -2.06
C VAL A 14 0.04 -6.29 -2.85
N ASN A 15 -0.47 -7.51 -2.90
CA ASN A 15 -1.74 -7.81 -3.57
C ASN A 15 -2.89 -7.00 -2.98
N GLN A 16 -3.01 -7.01 -1.66
CA GLN A 16 -4.08 -6.30 -0.97
C GLN A 16 -3.97 -4.79 -1.16
N ALA A 17 -2.77 -4.26 -1.08
CA ALA A 17 -2.55 -2.83 -1.28
C ALA A 17 -2.86 -2.41 -2.71
N ALA A 18 -2.46 -3.23 -3.69
CA ALA A 18 -2.75 -2.94 -5.10
C ALA A 18 -4.26 -2.92 -5.35
N GLU A 19 -4.96 -3.88 -4.76
CA GLU A 19 -6.42 -3.95 -4.87
C GLU A 19 -7.07 -2.69 -4.30
N LEU A 20 -6.60 -2.28 -3.13
CA LEU A 20 -7.12 -1.07 -2.48
C LEU A 20 -6.89 0.16 -3.34
N LEU A 21 -5.74 0.24 -3.99
CA LEU A 21 -5.39 1.38 -4.83
C LEU A 21 -5.99 1.29 -6.24
N GLY A 22 -6.52 0.13 -6.61
CA GLY A 22 -7.11 -0.05 -7.93
C GLY A 22 -6.07 -0.16 -9.04
N ILE A 23 -4.89 -0.67 -8.72
CA ILE A 23 -3.81 -0.84 -9.71
C ILE A 23 -3.33 -2.28 -9.72
N SER A 24 -2.56 -2.64 -10.73
CA SER A 24 -1.98 -3.97 -10.81
C SER A 24 -0.81 -4.11 -9.84
N ASN A 25 -0.46 -5.37 -9.52
CA ASN A 25 0.72 -5.64 -8.68
C ASN A 25 1.99 -5.10 -9.32
N VAL A 26 2.09 -5.24 -10.64
CA VAL A 26 3.26 -4.74 -11.36
C VAL A 26 3.39 -3.23 -11.20
N SER A 27 2.28 -2.52 -11.33
CA SER A 27 2.26 -1.07 -11.14
C SER A 27 2.67 -0.68 -9.72
N LEU A 28 2.20 -1.44 -8.73
CA LEU A 28 2.54 -1.16 -7.35
C LEU A 28 4.03 -1.39 -7.08
N TYR A 29 4.60 -2.46 -7.61
CA TYR A 29 6.04 -2.70 -7.47
C TYR A 29 6.86 -1.57 -8.07
N LYS A 30 6.44 -1.09 -9.23
CA LYS A 30 7.12 0.06 -9.86
C LYS A 30 7.01 1.31 -9.00
N LEU A 31 5.84 1.54 -8.41
CA LEU A 31 5.63 2.68 -7.53
C LEU A 31 6.53 2.60 -6.30
N ILE A 32 6.64 1.43 -5.70
CA ILE A 32 7.50 1.21 -4.54
C ILE A 32 8.96 1.54 -4.87
N GLU A 33 9.41 1.12 -6.03
CA GLU A 33 10.79 1.38 -6.45
C GLU A 33 11.03 2.84 -6.79
N LYS A 34 10.04 3.48 -7.38
CA LYS A 34 10.18 4.84 -7.89
C LYS A 34 9.98 5.90 -6.81
N ASP A 35 9.02 5.68 -5.93
CA ASP A 35 8.67 6.66 -4.90
C ASP A 35 9.16 6.21 -3.54
N LYS A 36 10.23 6.82 -3.07
CA LYS A 36 10.84 6.46 -1.78
C LYS A 36 9.95 6.82 -0.61
N SER A 37 8.97 7.68 -0.79
CA SER A 37 8.05 8.05 0.28
C SER A 37 6.90 7.06 0.46
N PHE A 38 6.74 6.12 -0.49
CA PHE A 38 5.68 5.14 -0.38
C PHE A 38 5.96 4.20 0.80
N PRO A 39 4.96 3.99 1.68
CA PRO A 39 5.18 3.16 2.87
C PRO A 39 5.32 1.68 2.51
N VAL A 40 6.43 1.10 2.89
CA VAL A 40 6.67 -0.32 2.67
C VAL A 40 7.62 -0.83 3.75
N VAL A 41 7.35 -2.02 4.24
CA VAL A 41 8.22 -2.70 5.21
C VAL A 41 8.69 -4.00 4.59
N GLN A 42 10.01 -4.18 4.57
CA GLN A 42 10.61 -5.40 4.05
C GLN A 42 10.67 -6.42 5.17
N LEU A 43 9.94 -7.52 5.04
CA LEU A 43 9.93 -8.59 6.03
C LEU A 43 10.50 -9.85 5.36
N GLY A 44 11.81 -10.05 5.53
CA GLY A 44 12.50 -11.12 4.86
C GLY A 44 12.45 -10.91 3.35
N ARG A 45 11.83 -11.83 2.63
CA ARG A 45 11.68 -11.73 1.18
C ARG A 45 10.38 -11.07 0.78
N ARG A 46 9.54 -10.74 1.76
CA ARG A 46 8.23 -10.16 1.49
C ARG A 46 8.22 -8.67 1.72
N LYS A 47 7.44 -7.99 0.92
CA LYS A 47 7.15 -6.58 1.15
C LYS A 47 5.74 -6.49 1.69
N SER A 48 5.58 -5.72 2.76
CA SER A 48 4.29 -5.49 3.39
C SER A 48 4.05 -4.00 3.48
N ILE A 49 2.80 -3.61 3.36
CA ILE A 49 2.42 -2.19 3.36
C ILE A 49 1.63 -1.92 4.64
N PRO A 50 2.13 -1.09 5.56
CA PRO A 50 1.39 -0.74 6.78
C PRO A 50 0.18 0.11 6.39
N LYS A 51 -1.01 -0.36 6.77
CA LYS A 51 -2.24 0.27 6.29
C LYS A 51 -2.42 1.71 6.78
N GLU A 52 -2.04 2.00 8.02
CA GLU A 52 -2.19 3.37 8.54
C GLU A 52 -1.30 4.34 7.79
N GLN A 53 -0.07 3.93 7.51
CA GLN A 53 0.85 4.77 6.77
C GLN A 53 0.44 4.89 5.31
N LEU A 54 -0.16 3.83 4.76
CA LEU A 54 -0.69 3.89 3.41
C LEU A 54 -1.82 4.92 3.33
N LYS A 55 -2.67 4.95 4.34
CA LYS A 55 -3.76 5.93 4.40
C LYS A 55 -3.19 7.35 4.41
N GLU A 56 -2.16 7.58 5.22
CA GLU A 56 -1.51 8.89 5.27
C GLU A 56 -0.88 9.26 3.93
N TRP A 57 -0.25 8.29 3.29
CA TRP A 57 0.36 8.52 1.98
C TRP A 57 -0.70 8.91 0.94
N ILE A 58 -1.83 8.22 0.97
CA ILE A 58 -2.93 8.54 0.04
C ILE A 58 -3.43 9.95 0.30
N ASP A 59 -3.63 10.31 1.57
CA ASP A 59 -4.08 11.65 1.93
C ASP A 59 -3.11 12.71 1.44
N GLU A 60 -1.82 12.50 1.65
CA GLU A 60 -0.80 13.46 1.22
C GLU A 60 -0.76 13.63 -0.29
N ASN A 61 -0.94 12.53 -1.03
CA ASN A 61 -0.83 12.55 -2.47
C ASN A 61 -2.12 12.94 -3.17
N SER A 62 -3.22 13.05 -2.44
CA SER A 62 -4.49 13.48 -3.01
C SER A 62 -4.81 14.93 -2.72
N LYS A 63 -3.97 15.61 -1.97
CA LYS A 63 -4.13 17.04 -1.71
C LYS A 63 -3.60 17.84 -2.89
N ARG A 64 -4.46 18.50 -3.57
CA ARG A 64 -4.07 19.34 -4.70
C ARG A 64 -4.97 20.54 -4.85
#